data_1e0d27d165955241591e328c93f33202
#
_entry.id   1e0d27d165955241591e328c93f33202
#
_cell.length_a   1.000
_cell.length_b   1.000
_cell.length_c   1.000
_cell.angle_alpha   90.00
_cell.angle_beta   90.00
_cell.angle_gamma   90.00
#
_symmetry.space_group_name_H-M   'P 1'
#
loop_
_entity.id
_entity.type
_entity.pdbx_description
1 polymer ?
#
loop_
_entity_poly.entity_id
_entity_poly.type
_entity_poly.pdbx_seq_one_letter_code
_entity_poly.pdbx_strand_id
1 'polypeptide(L)'
;MYNQIKNTKGEDLYIITVVSSNDIQPLIITSTWEGCMKKLEQMTLEVDNDRFLAQLIHKEINKDCHRAEASMRCNKKGWGSDYFKYIIIEPLYTDIW
;
A
#
# COMPACT_ATOMS: atom_id res chain seq x y z
N MET A 1 -25.56 -5.12 1.22
CA MET A 1 -24.98 -5.26 -0.12
C MET A 1 -23.90 -4.21 -0.32
N TYR A 2 -22.78 -4.60 -0.92
CA TYR A 2 -21.66 -3.71 -1.16
C TYR A 2 -21.50 -3.48 -2.65
N ASN A 3 -21.39 -2.23 -3.07
CA ASN A 3 -21.04 -1.86 -4.42
C ASN A 3 -19.66 -1.22 -4.44
N GLN A 4 -18.86 -1.59 -5.42
CA GLN A 4 -17.56 -0.96 -5.57
C GLN A 4 -17.71 0.50 -6.02
N ILE A 5 -17.00 1.39 -5.36
CA ILE A 5 -17.02 2.81 -5.68
C ILE A 5 -16.26 3.04 -6.98
N LYS A 6 -16.80 3.91 -7.82
CA LYS A 6 -16.20 4.26 -9.11
C LYS A 6 -15.86 5.74 -9.15
N ASN A 7 -14.85 6.09 -9.96
CA ASN A 7 -14.54 7.48 -10.24
C ASN A 7 -15.53 8.07 -11.27
N THR A 8 -15.32 9.32 -11.64
CA THR A 8 -16.19 10.03 -12.60
C THR A 8 -16.18 9.43 -14.01
N LYS A 9 -15.16 8.62 -14.34
CA LYS A 9 -15.06 7.92 -15.62
C LYS A 9 -15.68 6.52 -15.61
N GLY A 10 -16.26 6.11 -14.47
CA GLY A 10 -16.82 4.77 -14.31
C GLY A 10 -15.80 3.67 -14.00
N GLU A 11 -14.58 4.03 -13.69
CA GLU A 11 -13.54 3.07 -13.33
C GLU A 11 -13.62 2.70 -11.86
N ASP A 12 -13.46 1.41 -11.55
CA ASP A 12 -13.46 0.91 -10.17
C ASP A 12 -12.32 1.50 -9.37
N LEU A 13 -12.62 1.89 -8.14
CA LEU A 13 -11.63 2.44 -7.22
C LEU A 13 -11.19 1.41 -6.18
N TYR A 14 -9.95 1.52 -5.80
CA TYR A 14 -9.28 0.68 -4.82
C TYR A 14 -8.69 1.56 -3.73
N ILE A 15 -8.51 1.00 -2.57
CA ILE A 15 -7.91 1.68 -1.43
C ILE A 15 -6.56 1.06 -1.11
N ILE A 16 -5.57 1.92 -0.93
CA ILE A 16 -4.25 1.53 -0.44
C ILE A 16 -4.16 1.98 1.00
N THR A 17 -3.92 1.05 1.89
CA THR A 17 -3.67 1.33 3.30
C THR A 17 -2.21 1.01 3.62
N VAL A 18 -1.48 2.00 4.11
CA VAL A 18 -0.09 1.83 4.54
C VAL A 18 -0.02 2.02 6.04
N VAL A 19 0.35 0.96 6.73
CA VAL A 19 0.52 0.96 8.18
C VAL A 19 2.00 0.89 8.49
N SER A 20 2.50 1.81 9.30
CA SER A 20 3.88 1.82 9.74
C SER A 20 3.96 1.52 11.23
N SER A 21 4.89 0.68 11.64
CA SER A 21 5.03 0.30 13.05
C SER A 21 5.51 1.47 13.93
N ASN A 22 6.02 2.54 13.34
CA ASN A 22 6.45 3.73 14.07
C ASN A 22 5.48 4.90 13.98
N ASP A 23 4.36 4.74 13.25
CA ASP A 23 3.33 5.76 13.09
C ASP A 23 2.01 5.30 13.72
N ILE A 24 1.28 6.24 14.30
CA ILE A 24 0.01 5.94 14.94
C ILE A 24 -1.13 5.85 13.92
N GLN A 25 -1.05 6.66 12.86
CA GLN A 25 -2.12 6.73 11.86
C GLN A 25 -1.69 6.12 10.53
N PRO A 26 -2.56 5.30 9.91
CA PRO A 26 -2.29 4.77 8.58
C PRO A 26 -2.39 5.87 7.52
N LEU A 27 -1.59 5.73 6.47
CA LEU A 27 -1.77 6.48 5.24
C LEU A 27 -2.80 5.77 4.38
N ILE A 28 -3.79 6.49 3.89
CA ILE A 28 -4.86 5.95 3.05
C ILE A 28 -4.90 6.70 1.72
N ILE A 29 -4.82 5.96 0.63
CA ILE A 29 -4.85 6.50 -0.73
C ILE A 29 -5.92 5.75 -1.53
N THR A 30 -6.67 6.47 -2.35
CA THR A 30 -7.67 5.90 -3.25
C THR A 30 -7.25 6.12 -4.69
N SER A 31 -7.32 5.09 -5.51
CA SER A 31 -6.96 5.16 -6.93
C SER A 31 -7.59 4.01 -7.73
N THR A 32 -7.45 4.05 -9.05
CA THR A 32 -7.75 2.91 -9.92
C THR A 32 -6.76 1.77 -9.66
N TRP A 33 -7.07 0.57 -10.17
CA TRP A 33 -6.14 -0.56 -10.03
C TRP A 33 -4.75 -0.23 -10.58
N GLU A 34 -4.68 0.35 -11.77
CA GLU A 34 -3.40 0.76 -12.38
C GLU A 34 -2.65 1.77 -11.52
N GLY A 35 -3.37 2.76 -10.99
CA GLY A 35 -2.80 3.74 -10.08
C GLY A 35 -2.28 3.12 -8.79
N CYS A 36 -3.02 2.16 -8.24
CA CYS A 36 -2.61 1.40 -7.06
C CYS A 36 -1.36 0.56 -7.33
N MET A 37 -1.28 -0.09 -8.49
CA MET A 37 -0.12 -0.89 -8.85
C MET A 37 1.13 -0.03 -9.03
N LYS A 38 1.00 1.14 -9.64
CA LYS A 38 2.12 2.10 -9.74
C LYS A 38 2.59 2.57 -8.37
N LYS A 39 1.64 2.87 -7.48
CA LYS A 39 1.95 3.28 -6.11
C LYS A 39 2.65 2.17 -5.34
N LEU A 40 2.15 0.94 -5.45
CA LEU A 40 2.74 -0.22 -4.81
C LEU A 40 4.18 -0.42 -5.28
N GLU A 41 4.42 -0.32 -6.58
CA GLU A 41 5.76 -0.44 -7.15
C GLU A 41 6.70 0.63 -6.63
N GLN A 42 6.26 1.89 -6.58
CA GLN A 42 7.04 3.00 -6.04
C GLN A 42 7.37 2.81 -4.55
N MET A 43 6.37 2.37 -3.76
CA MET A 43 6.54 2.20 -2.33
C MET A 43 7.37 0.97 -1.96
N THR A 44 7.44 -0.03 -2.82
CA THR A 44 8.19 -1.27 -2.57
C THR A 44 9.58 -1.29 -3.24
N LEU A 45 9.98 -0.17 -3.85
CA LEU A 45 11.31 -0.04 -4.39
C LEU A 45 12.34 -0.08 -3.26
N GLU A 46 13.32 -0.96 -3.38
CA GLU A 46 14.40 -1.05 -2.40
C GLU A 46 15.30 0.17 -2.49
N VAL A 47 15.55 0.79 -1.35
CA VAL A 47 16.44 1.95 -1.26
C VAL A 47 17.48 1.71 -0.17
N ASP A 48 18.73 1.73 -0.55
CA ASP A 48 19.86 1.71 0.38
C ASP A 48 20.79 2.86 0.04
N ASN A 49 20.94 3.81 0.95
CA ASN A 49 21.81 4.95 0.81
C ASN A 49 22.42 5.33 2.17
N ASP A 50 23.14 6.44 2.23
CA ASP A 50 23.82 6.88 3.44
C ASP A 50 22.88 7.19 4.63
N ARG A 51 21.60 7.40 4.36
CA ARG A 51 20.63 7.84 5.38
C ARG A 51 19.47 6.87 5.59
N PHE A 52 19.22 6.01 4.63
CA PHE A 52 17.99 5.23 4.62
C PHE A 52 18.19 3.85 4.03
N LEU A 53 17.62 2.84 4.70
CA LEU A 53 17.50 1.49 4.20
C LEU A 53 16.03 1.14 4.11
N ALA A 54 15.60 0.69 2.93
CA ALA A 54 14.28 0.10 2.76
C ALA A 54 14.44 -1.21 1.99
N GLN A 55 13.87 -2.28 2.53
CA GLN A 55 14.00 -3.61 1.98
C GLN A 55 12.64 -4.30 1.92
N LEU A 56 12.31 -4.82 0.74
CA LEU A 56 11.08 -5.59 0.55
C LEU A 56 11.23 -6.96 1.23
N ILE A 57 10.27 -7.29 2.10
CA ILE A 57 10.21 -8.60 2.77
C ILE A 57 9.26 -9.52 2.02
N HIS A 58 8.08 -9.02 1.63
CA HIS A 58 7.02 -9.78 1.01
C HIS A 58 6.24 -8.90 0.05
N LYS A 59 5.82 -9.47 -1.08
CA LYS A 59 4.94 -8.81 -2.04
C LYS A 59 4.10 -9.85 -2.74
N GLU A 60 2.80 -9.69 -2.71
CA GLU A 60 1.86 -10.57 -3.37
C GLU A 60 0.81 -9.73 -4.10
N ILE A 61 0.57 -10.03 -5.36
CA ILE A 61 -0.44 -9.39 -6.18
C ILE A 61 -1.38 -10.47 -6.68
N ASN A 62 -2.65 -10.39 -6.29
CA ASN A 62 -3.70 -11.27 -6.77
C ASN A 62 -4.58 -10.50 -7.76
N LYS A 63 -4.33 -10.70 -9.05
CA LYS A 63 -5.06 -10.01 -10.13
C LYS A 63 -6.49 -10.48 -10.24
N ASP A 64 -6.78 -11.73 -9.90
CA ASP A 64 -8.13 -12.30 -9.99
C ASP A 64 -9.08 -11.67 -8.98
N CYS A 65 -8.60 -11.44 -7.76
CA CYS A 65 -9.37 -10.81 -6.69
C CYS A 65 -9.18 -9.30 -6.63
N HIS A 66 -8.28 -8.74 -7.43
CA HIS A 66 -7.88 -7.34 -7.35
C HIS A 66 -7.48 -6.94 -5.94
N ARG A 67 -6.56 -7.71 -5.38
CA ARG A 67 -5.96 -7.45 -4.08
C ARG A 67 -4.46 -7.55 -4.16
N ALA A 68 -3.77 -6.80 -3.35
CA ALA A 68 -2.33 -6.85 -3.24
C ALA A 68 -1.90 -6.54 -1.82
N GLU A 69 -0.75 -7.05 -1.44
CA GLU A 69 -0.14 -6.74 -0.16
C GLU A 69 1.38 -6.74 -0.30
N ALA A 70 2.03 -5.98 0.55
CA ALA A 70 3.47 -5.97 0.67
C ALA A 70 3.89 -5.63 2.07
N SER A 71 5.05 -6.11 2.48
CA SER A 71 5.67 -5.70 3.74
C SER A 71 7.12 -5.32 3.50
N MET A 72 7.57 -4.30 4.22
CA MET A 72 8.90 -3.75 4.08
C MET A 72 9.55 -3.54 5.44
N ARG A 73 10.84 -3.78 5.50
CA ARG A 73 11.70 -3.43 6.63
C ARG A 73 12.41 -2.13 6.31
N CYS A 74 12.29 -1.16 7.18
CA CYS A 74 12.86 0.17 6.99
C CYS A 74 13.74 0.56 8.17
N ASN A 75 14.79 1.30 7.89
CA ASN A 75 15.66 1.87 8.91
C ASN A 75 16.18 3.21 8.43
N LYS A 76 16.20 4.18 9.32
CA LYS A 76 16.96 5.41 9.10
C LYS A 76 18.35 5.18 9.68
N LYS A 77 19.38 5.25 8.83
CA LYS A 77 20.75 4.99 9.27
C LYS A 77 21.13 5.94 10.41
N GLY A 78 21.70 5.37 11.47
CA GLY A 78 21.97 6.07 12.71
C GLY A 78 20.91 5.89 13.79
N TRP A 79 19.76 5.27 13.47
CA TRP A 79 18.74 4.88 14.45
C TRP A 79 19.01 3.46 14.96
N GLY A 80 18.69 3.22 16.20
CA GLY A 80 18.98 1.94 16.86
C GLY A 80 18.04 0.79 16.50
N SER A 81 16.95 1.05 15.80
CA SER A 81 15.96 0.01 15.52
C SER A 81 15.31 0.19 14.16
N ASP A 82 14.91 -0.95 13.57
CA ASP A 82 14.13 -0.97 12.34
C ASP A 82 12.66 -0.71 12.64
N TYR A 83 11.96 -0.21 11.62
CA TYR A 83 10.50 -0.19 11.62
C TYR A 83 9.99 -0.91 10.38
N PHE A 84 8.72 -1.27 10.39
CA PHE A 84 8.10 -2.04 9.31
C PHE A 84 6.93 -1.27 8.72
N LYS A 85 6.77 -1.39 7.41
CA LYS A 85 5.60 -0.89 6.68
C LYS A 85 4.84 -2.06 6.10
N TYR A 86 3.53 -2.00 6.24
CA TYR A 86 2.60 -2.97 5.67
C TYR A 86 1.68 -2.23 4.72
N ILE A 87 1.60 -2.71 3.47
CA ILE A 87 0.81 -2.10 2.41
C ILE A 87 -0.26 -3.09 2.01
N ILE A 88 -1.52 -2.66 2.02
CA ILE A 88 -2.66 -3.48 1.65
C ILE A 88 -3.47 -2.72 0.62
N ILE A 89 -3.77 -3.39 -0.50
CA ILE A 89 -4.62 -2.84 -1.57
C ILE A 89 -5.83 -3.76 -1.71
N GLU A 90 -7.02 -3.17 -1.62
CA GLU A 90 -8.29 -3.88 -1.76
C GLU A 90 -9.32 -3.02 -2.47
N PRO A 91 -10.37 -3.64 -3.05
CA PRO A 91 -11.47 -2.89 -3.63
C PRO A 91 -12.13 -1.95 -2.61
N LEU A 92 -12.45 -0.76 -3.05
CA LEU A 92 -13.16 0.21 -2.21
C LEU A 92 -14.67 0.04 -2.43
N TYR A 93 -15.36 -0.36 -1.38
CA TYR A 93 -16.79 -0.60 -1.42
C TYR A 93 -17.55 0.47 -0.65
N THR A 94 -18.75 0.76 -1.12
CA THR A 94 -19.73 1.49 -0.32
C THR A 94 -20.73 0.50 0.28
N ASP A 95 -21.07 0.74 1.52
CA ASP A 95 -22.07 -0.07 2.22
C ASP A 95 -23.45 0.52 1.95
N ILE A 96 -24.33 -0.27 1.38
CA ILE A 96 -25.70 0.13 1.06
C ILE A 96 -26.67 -0.61 1.99
N TRP A 97 -27.29 0.14 2.85
CA TRP A 97 -28.33 -0.32 3.77
C TRP A 97 -29.73 0.03 3.29
#